data_84fa57e0d9c89a3c9f6f526ebc2f40cc
#
_entry.id   84fa57e0d9c89a3c9f6f526ebc2f40cc
#
_cell.length_a   1.000
_cell.length_b   1.000
_cell.length_c   1.000
_cell.angle_alpha   90.00
_cell.angle_beta   90.00
_cell.angle_gamma   90.00
#
_symmetry.space_group_name_H-M   'P 1'
#
loop_
_entity.id
_entity.type
_entity.pdbx_description
1 polymer ?
#
loop_
_entity_poly.entity_id
_entity_poly.type
_entity_poly.pdbx_seq_one_letter_code
_entity_poly.pdbx_strand_id
1 'polypeptide(L)'
;MHLFDTTTLLAYLAAALVLVLLPGPGTAWILAQSFAGGTKRGIQAGLGLETATLLHALAAGLGLSALLATSAMAFEFVKYLGAAYLVWLGIKAWRSGDADTATADADADAPKPRASGRSVYLRSVVTGVLNPKVALFFLAFLPQFVHPERGWVWLQFFVLGALLAVIGFCNDLFLSFAAGRFGRRLAGGAGRWTQRATGTLFIGLGLRLAMQQRG
;
A
#
# COMPACT_ATOMS: atom_id res chain seq x y z
N MET A 1 16.57 0.98 25.15
CA MET A 1 15.46 0.05 24.82
C MET A 1 15.15 0.25 23.34
N HIS A 2 15.42 -0.72 22.47
CA HIS A 2 15.20 -0.58 21.02
C HIS A 2 13.80 -1.12 20.71
N LEU A 3 12.95 -0.32 20.05
CA LEU A 3 11.60 -0.73 19.61
C LEU A 3 11.65 -1.93 18.66
N PHE A 4 12.69 -1.98 17.83
CA PHE A 4 12.90 -3.05 16.85
C PHE A 4 14.34 -3.53 16.91
N ASP A 5 14.56 -4.82 16.62
CA ASP A 5 15.88 -5.33 16.30
C ASP A 5 16.18 -5.11 14.80
N THR A 6 17.46 -5.19 14.45
CA THR A 6 17.94 -4.96 13.09
C THR A 6 17.34 -5.96 12.10
N THR A 7 17.15 -7.21 12.51
CA THR A 7 16.61 -8.26 11.63
C THR A 7 15.16 -7.99 11.28
N THR A 8 14.33 -7.64 12.27
CA THR A 8 12.93 -7.25 12.07
C THR A 8 12.82 -6.03 11.16
N LEU A 9 13.66 -5.01 11.40
CA LEU A 9 13.62 -3.80 10.62
C LEU A 9 14.03 -4.05 9.16
N LEU A 10 15.10 -4.83 8.91
CA LEU A 10 15.52 -5.19 7.56
C LEU A 10 14.46 -6.02 6.82
N ALA A 11 13.85 -6.99 7.52
CA ALA A 11 12.76 -7.79 6.95
C ALA A 11 11.54 -6.92 6.59
N TYR A 12 11.20 -5.96 7.47
CA TYR A 12 10.14 -5.00 7.21
C TYR A 12 10.45 -4.11 6.01
N LEU A 13 11.66 -3.53 5.94
CA LEU A 13 12.05 -2.66 4.83
C LEU A 13 12.02 -3.40 3.50
N ALA A 14 12.48 -4.66 3.46
CA ALA A 14 12.38 -5.49 2.26
C ALA A 14 10.92 -5.70 1.84
N ALA A 15 10.04 -6.02 2.78
CA ALA A 15 8.62 -6.19 2.53
C ALA A 15 7.92 -4.89 2.08
N ALA A 16 8.25 -3.78 2.72
CA ALA A 16 7.73 -2.46 2.37
C ALA A 16 8.15 -2.04 0.95
N LEU A 17 9.42 -2.25 0.58
CA LEU A 17 9.91 -2.01 -0.77
C LEU A 17 9.14 -2.83 -1.81
N VAL A 18 8.97 -4.11 -1.53
CA VAL A 18 8.19 -4.98 -2.43
C VAL A 18 6.77 -4.48 -2.58
N LEU A 19 6.09 -4.15 -1.47
CA LEU A 19 4.72 -3.62 -1.50
C LEU A 19 4.63 -2.33 -2.34
N VAL A 20 5.56 -1.40 -2.13
CA VAL A 20 5.57 -0.10 -2.82
C VAL A 20 5.82 -0.26 -4.31
N LEU A 21 6.77 -1.10 -4.70
CA LEU A 21 7.13 -1.33 -6.11
C LEU A 21 6.06 -2.09 -6.89
N LEU A 22 5.19 -2.84 -6.19
CA LEU A 22 4.08 -3.52 -6.83
C LEU A 22 3.02 -2.53 -7.34
N PRO A 23 2.74 -2.52 -8.65
CA PRO A 23 1.74 -1.62 -9.21
C PRO A 23 0.35 -1.91 -8.63
N GLY A 24 -0.38 -0.85 -8.36
CA GLY A 24 -1.72 -0.95 -7.79
C GLY A 24 -2.53 0.33 -8.06
N PRO A 25 -3.73 0.47 -7.44
CA PRO A 25 -4.59 1.63 -7.64
C PRO A 25 -3.90 2.97 -7.36
N GLY A 26 -3.06 3.04 -6.31
CA GLY A 26 -2.26 4.23 -5.99
C GLY A 26 -1.27 4.58 -7.10
N THR A 27 -0.52 3.60 -7.60
CA THR A 27 0.43 3.79 -8.71
C THR A 27 -0.29 4.29 -9.97
N ALA A 28 -1.42 3.68 -10.32
CA ALA A 28 -2.24 4.09 -11.47
C ALA A 28 -2.74 5.53 -11.29
N TRP A 29 -3.17 5.89 -10.07
CA TRP A 29 -3.61 7.24 -9.74
C TRP A 29 -2.50 8.29 -9.90
N ILE A 30 -1.28 8.02 -9.38
CA ILE A 30 -0.11 8.89 -9.55
C ILE A 30 0.18 9.14 -11.03
N LEU A 31 0.24 8.06 -11.81
CA LEU A 31 0.51 8.15 -13.25
C LEU A 31 -0.57 8.97 -13.96
N ALA A 32 -1.86 8.72 -13.69
CA ALA A 32 -2.97 9.46 -14.26
C ALA A 32 -2.89 10.96 -13.92
N GLN A 33 -2.61 11.32 -12.66
CA GLN A 33 -2.47 12.71 -12.26
C GLN A 33 -1.24 13.37 -12.91
N SER A 34 -0.13 12.63 -13.03
CA SER A 34 1.10 13.12 -13.66
C SER A 34 0.92 13.34 -15.18
N PHE A 35 0.21 12.45 -15.86
CA PHE A 35 -0.10 12.63 -17.27
C PHE A 35 -1.07 13.79 -17.52
N ALA A 36 -2.01 14.03 -16.62
CA ALA A 36 -3.03 15.09 -16.76
C ALA A 36 -2.53 16.49 -16.40
N GLY A 37 -1.52 16.61 -15.55
CA GLY A 37 -1.07 17.92 -15.03
C GLY A 37 0.42 18.00 -14.69
N GLY A 38 1.22 17.09 -15.23
CA GLY A 38 2.68 17.07 -15.05
C GLY A 38 3.12 16.64 -13.65
N THR A 39 4.44 16.66 -13.44
CA THR A 39 5.11 16.24 -12.19
C THR A 39 4.50 16.85 -10.93
N LYS A 40 4.20 18.16 -10.95
CA LYS A 40 3.65 18.85 -9.76
C LYS A 40 2.33 18.22 -9.30
N ARG A 41 1.46 17.86 -10.23
CA ARG A 41 0.17 17.23 -9.93
C ARG A 41 0.34 15.80 -9.44
N GLY A 42 1.31 15.06 -9.97
CA GLY A 42 1.71 13.74 -9.46
C GLY A 42 2.21 13.81 -8.01
N ILE A 43 3.07 14.77 -7.69
CA ILE A 43 3.56 14.99 -6.32
C ILE A 43 2.41 15.31 -5.35
N GLN A 44 1.45 16.16 -5.76
CA GLN A 44 0.27 16.45 -4.94
C GLN A 44 -0.58 15.21 -4.69
N ALA A 45 -0.68 14.32 -5.68
CA ALA A 45 -1.35 13.04 -5.54
C ALA A 45 -0.60 12.12 -4.57
N GLY A 46 0.72 12.02 -4.69
CA GLY A 46 1.57 11.24 -3.78
C GLY A 46 1.44 11.70 -2.33
N LEU A 47 1.52 13.00 -2.07
CA LEU A 47 1.30 13.55 -0.73
C LEU A 47 -0.05 13.14 -0.14
N GLY A 48 -1.11 13.10 -0.94
CA GLY A 48 -2.42 12.64 -0.50
C GLY A 48 -2.46 11.14 -0.20
N LEU A 49 -1.85 10.31 -1.04
CA LEU A 49 -1.77 8.86 -0.81
C LEU A 49 -0.97 8.53 0.46
N GLU A 50 0.14 9.22 0.68
CA GLU A 50 0.96 8.97 1.87
C GLU A 50 0.34 9.54 3.15
N THR A 51 -0.47 10.58 3.05
CA THR A 51 -1.34 10.99 4.17
C THR A 51 -2.31 9.88 4.53
N ALA A 52 -2.91 9.19 3.54
CA ALA A 52 -3.76 8.04 3.80
C ALA A 52 -2.99 6.87 4.42
N THR A 53 -1.74 6.63 4.00
CA THR A 53 -0.85 5.63 4.61
C THR A 53 -0.64 5.93 6.11
N LEU A 54 -0.39 7.19 6.47
CA LEU A 54 -0.29 7.59 7.89
C LEU A 54 -1.60 7.46 8.65
N LEU A 55 -2.74 7.73 8.03
CA LEU A 55 -4.06 7.49 8.64
C LEU A 55 -4.29 6.01 8.91
N HIS A 56 -3.92 5.12 7.99
CA HIS A 56 -3.94 3.68 8.22
C HIS A 56 -3.01 3.26 9.36
N ALA A 57 -1.81 3.85 9.45
CA ALA A 57 -0.88 3.58 10.54
C ALA A 57 -1.46 3.95 11.91
N LEU A 58 -2.08 5.13 12.01
CA LEU A 58 -2.75 5.57 13.23
C LEU A 58 -3.95 4.68 13.57
N ALA A 59 -4.80 4.38 12.61
CA ALA A 59 -5.97 3.52 12.83
C ALA A 59 -5.56 2.11 13.25
N ALA A 60 -4.55 1.52 12.59
CA ALA A 60 -4.01 0.21 12.97
C ALA A 60 -3.33 0.27 14.34
N GLY A 61 -2.53 1.30 14.61
CA GLY A 61 -1.86 1.49 15.90
C GLY A 61 -2.85 1.57 17.06
N LEU A 62 -3.92 2.32 16.92
CA LEU A 62 -4.94 2.47 17.97
C LEU A 62 -5.88 1.25 18.04
N GLY A 63 -6.36 0.78 16.87
CA GLY A 63 -7.35 -0.29 16.81
C GLY A 63 -6.76 -1.67 17.09
N LEU A 64 -5.65 -2.05 16.43
CA LEU A 64 -5.01 -3.35 16.63
C LEU A 64 -4.28 -3.45 17.98
N SER A 65 -3.79 -2.33 18.53
CA SER A 65 -3.26 -2.33 19.91
C SER A 65 -4.33 -2.70 20.93
N ALA A 66 -5.53 -2.12 20.79
CA ALA A 66 -6.66 -2.45 21.67
C ALA A 66 -7.10 -3.92 21.46
N LEU A 67 -7.15 -4.40 20.23
CA LEU A 67 -7.52 -5.77 19.91
C LEU A 67 -6.52 -6.78 20.48
N LEU A 68 -5.22 -6.50 20.34
CA LEU A 68 -4.16 -7.34 20.92
C LEU A 68 -4.23 -7.40 22.44
N ALA A 69 -4.62 -6.31 23.10
CA ALA A 69 -4.76 -6.23 24.54
C ALA A 69 -6.01 -6.98 25.07
N THR A 70 -7.06 -7.12 24.24
CA THR A 70 -8.36 -7.62 24.69
C THR A 70 -8.67 -9.05 24.26
N SER A 71 -8.19 -9.50 23.08
CA SER A 71 -8.54 -10.82 22.56
C SER A 71 -7.53 -11.34 21.52
N ALA A 72 -6.78 -12.35 21.91
CA ALA A 72 -5.88 -13.08 21.00
C ALA A 72 -6.67 -13.76 19.85
N MET A 73 -7.87 -14.29 20.16
CA MET A 73 -8.73 -14.95 19.15
C MET A 73 -9.24 -13.98 18.10
N ALA A 74 -9.66 -12.77 18.49
CA ALA A 74 -10.10 -11.74 17.56
C ALA A 74 -8.96 -11.28 16.66
N PHE A 75 -7.75 -11.18 17.18
CA PHE A 75 -6.56 -10.87 16.39
C PHE A 75 -6.24 -11.98 15.37
N GLU A 76 -6.29 -13.24 15.77
CA GLU A 76 -6.11 -14.39 14.88
C GLU A 76 -7.16 -14.38 13.76
N PHE A 77 -8.41 -14.10 14.08
CA PHE A 77 -9.48 -13.98 13.08
C PHE A 77 -9.17 -12.89 12.03
N VAL A 78 -8.75 -11.69 12.46
CA VAL A 78 -8.35 -10.60 11.57
C VAL A 78 -7.15 -11.00 10.71
N LYS A 79 -6.17 -11.69 11.28
CA LYS A 79 -4.98 -12.22 10.57
C LYS A 79 -5.38 -13.17 9.44
N TYR A 80 -6.23 -14.17 9.72
CA TYR A 80 -6.66 -15.12 8.70
C TYR A 80 -7.55 -14.50 7.63
N LEU A 81 -8.43 -13.56 8.02
CA LEU A 81 -9.24 -12.81 7.07
C LEU A 81 -8.36 -11.99 6.11
N GLY A 82 -7.34 -11.33 6.65
CA GLY A 82 -6.36 -10.58 5.87
C GLY A 82 -5.52 -11.49 4.95
N ALA A 83 -5.09 -12.66 5.44
CA ALA A 83 -4.37 -13.64 4.63
C ALA A 83 -5.22 -14.14 3.46
N ALA A 84 -6.47 -14.53 3.70
CA ALA A 84 -7.40 -15.00 2.68
C ALA A 84 -7.64 -13.93 1.60
N TYR A 85 -7.78 -12.68 2.03
CA TYR A 85 -7.97 -11.57 1.10
C TYR A 85 -6.70 -11.24 0.30
N LEU A 86 -5.50 -11.32 0.89
CA LEU A 86 -4.24 -11.17 0.14
C LEU A 86 -4.12 -12.24 -0.94
N VAL A 87 -4.46 -13.48 -0.63
CA VAL A 87 -4.51 -14.57 -1.61
C VAL A 87 -5.52 -14.27 -2.72
N TRP A 88 -6.72 -13.80 -2.36
CA TRP A 88 -7.74 -13.41 -3.34
C TRP A 88 -7.29 -12.28 -4.26
N LEU A 89 -6.68 -11.21 -3.70
CA LEU A 89 -6.10 -10.13 -4.50
C LEU A 89 -4.99 -10.62 -5.42
N GLY A 90 -4.16 -11.53 -4.91
CA GLY A 90 -3.11 -12.16 -5.70
C GLY A 90 -3.67 -12.92 -6.89
N ILE A 91 -4.69 -13.74 -6.68
CA ILE A 91 -5.40 -14.49 -7.74
C ILE A 91 -6.05 -13.51 -8.73
N LYS A 92 -6.71 -12.46 -8.23
CA LYS A 92 -7.34 -11.44 -9.07
C LYS A 92 -6.29 -10.73 -9.94
N ALA A 93 -5.15 -10.31 -9.38
CA ALA A 93 -4.06 -9.69 -10.13
C ALA A 93 -3.47 -10.63 -11.18
N TRP A 94 -3.35 -11.91 -10.85
CA TRP A 94 -2.84 -12.93 -11.78
C TRP A 94 -3.78 -13.15 -12.97
N ARG A 95 -5.10 -13.21 -12.72
CA ARG A 95 -6.14 -13.36 -13.76
C ARG A 95 -6.29 -12.11 -14.62
N SER A 96 -6.13 -10.92 -14.06
CA SER A 96 -6.22 -9.66 -14.83
C SER A 96 -5.03 -9.46 -15.77
N GLY A 97 -3.96 -10.25 -15.66
CA GLY A 97 -2.84 -10.27 -16.61
C GLY A 97 -3.23 -10.79 -18.00
N ASP A 98 -4.35 -11.48 -18.13
CA ASP A 98 -4.84 -12.03 -19.40
C ASP A 98 -6.00 -11.21 -20.01
N ALA A 99 -6.62 -10.29 -19.26
CA ALA A 99 -7.63 -9.36 -19.75
C ALA A 99 -7.03 -7.97 -19.96
N ASP A 100 -7.39 -7.33 -21.06
CA ASP A 100 -6.95 -5.98 -21.43
C ASP A 100 -6.99 -5.01 -20.24
N THR A 101 -5.98 -4.15 -20.18
CA THR A 101 -5.73 -3.13 -19.14
C THR A 101 -6.77 -1.99 -19.11
N ALA A 102 -8.03 -2.31 -19.27
CA ALA A 102 -9.14 -1.40 -19.17
C ALA A 102 -9.98 -1.83 -17.95
N THR A 103 -10.15 -0.91 -17.04
CA THR A 103 -11.04 -0.97 -15.87
C THR A 103 -10.46 -1.58 -14.58
N ALA A 104 -9.42 -0.99 -14.02
CA ALA A 104 -9.59 -0.60 -12.63
C ALA A 104 -10.68 0.47 -12.65
N ASP A 105 -11.77 0.28 -11.90
CA ASP A 105 -12.88 1.22 -11.81
C ASP A 105 -12.40 2.67 -11.65
N ALA A 106 -11.98 3.25 -12.73
CA ALA A 106 -11.73 4.63 -12.97
C ALA A 106 -12.99 5.22 -13.63
N ASP A 107 -14.14 4.99 -13.00
CA ASP A 107 -15.19 6.00 -12.95
C ASP A 107 -14.77 7.18 -12.08
N ALA A 108 -13.48 7.31 -11.84
CA ALA A 108 -12.87 8.55 -11.50
C ALA A 108 -12.92 9.42 -12.76
N ASP A 109 -13.98 10.23 -12.83
CA ASP A 109 -14.05 11.47 -13.59
C ASP A 109 -12.68 11.85 -14.15
N ALA A 110 -12.47 11.62 -15.47
CA ALA A 110 -11.21 11.94 -16.13
C ALA A 110 -10.78 13.33 -15.66
N PRO A 111 -9.55 13.53 -15.17
CA PRO A 111 -9.21 14.73 -14.44
C PRO A 111 -9.44 15.93 -15.32
N LYS A 112 -10.52 16.68 -15.04
CA LYS A 112 -10.82 17.93 -15.75
C LYS A 112 -9.60 18.83 -15.66
N PRO A 113 -9.15 19.49 -16.75
CA PRO A 113 -7.86 20.20 -16.82
C PRO A 113 -7.63 21.30 -15.78
N ARG A 114 -8.63 21.62 -14.97
CA ARG A 114 -8.64 22.72 -13.99
C ARG A 114 -8.82 22.32 -12.53
N ALA A 115 -8.63 21.06 -12.16
CA ALA A 115 -8.69 20.69 -10.74
C ALA A 115 -7.56 21.39 -9.96
N SER A 116 -7.91 22.10 -8.89
CA SER A 116 -6.92 22.75 -8.02
C SER A 116 -6.05 21.68 -7.33
N GLY A 117 -4.80 22.04 -6.99
CA GLY A 117 -3.89 21.12 -6.29
C GLY A 117 -4.48 20.56 -4.99
N ARG A 118 -5.27 21.37 -4.27
CA ARG A 118 -6.02 20.94 -3.08
C ARG A 118 -7.05 19.85 -3.42
N SER A 119 -7.75 19.97 -4.53
CA SER A 119 -8.71 18.96 -4.97
C SER A 119 -8.03 17.64 -5.32
N VAL A 120 -6.85 17.69 -5.99
CA VAL A 120 -6.05 16.48 -6.29
C VAL A 120 -5.60 15.82 -4.99
N TYR A 121 -5.04 16.57 -4.06
CA TYR A 121 -4.61 16.06 -2.76
C TYR A 121 -5.75 15.36 -2.00
N LEU A 122 -6.89 16.02 -1.82
CA LEU A 122 -8.02 15.46 -1.06
C LEU A 122 -8.58 14.20 -1.72
N ARG A 123 -8.73 14.19 -3.06
CA ARG A 123 -9.14 12.98 -3.78
C ARG A 123 -8.12 11.85 -3.60
N SER A 124 -6.83 12.17 -3.58
CA SER A 124 -5.77 11.19 -3.35
C SER A 124 -5.81 10.62 -1.93
N VAL A 125 -6.11 11.43 -0.92
CA VAL A 125 -6.35 10.94 0.45
C VAL A 125 -7.50 9.93 0.45
N VAL A 126 -8.64 10.27 -0.17
CA VAL A 126 -9.78 9.36 -0.25
C VAL A 126 -9.40 8.07 -1.00
N THR A 127 -8.74 8.20 -2.16
CA THR A 127 -8.26 7.05 -2.94
C THR A 127 -7.32 6.15 -2.12
N GLY A 128 -6.42 6.75 -1.34
CA GLY A 128 -5.50 6.01 -0.47
C GLY A 128 -6.19 5.33 0.69
N VAL A 129 -7.13 6.00 1.36
CA VAL A 129 -7.93 5.41 2.46
C VAL A 129 -8.77 4.23 1.96
N LEU A 130 -9.35 4.36 0.78
CA LEU A 130 -10.14 3.30 0.16
C LEU A 130 -9.27 2.24 -0.55
N ASN A 131 -7.95 2.38 -0.54
CA ASN A 131 -7.05 1.44 -1.20
C ASN A 131 -6.93 0.14 -0.40
N PRO A 132 -7.52 -0.97 -0.89
CA PRO A 132 -7.53 -2.22 -0.15
C PRO A 132 -6.13 -2.82 0.02
N LYS A 133 -5.20 -2.54 -0.91
CA LYS A 133 -3.81 -3.00 -0.83
C LYS A 133 -3.12 -2.47 0.44
N VAL A 134 -3.28 -1.18 0.73
CA VAL A 134 -2.67 -0.52 1.89
C VAL A 134 -3.39 -0.94 3.17
N ALA A 135 -4.73 -0.90 3.18
CA ALA A 135 -5.52 -1.29 4.35
C ALA A 135 -5.16 -2.70 4.85
N LEU A 136 -5.02 -3.65 3.94
CA LEU A 136 -4.70 -5.03 4.28
C LEU A 136 -3.26 -5.23 4.70
N PHE A 137 -2.33 -4.49 4.11
CA PHE A 137 -0.97 -4.50 4.60
C PHE A 137 -0.91 -4.10 6.07
N PHE A 138 -1.64 -3.05 6.45
CA PHE A 138 -1.72 -2.61 7.84
C PHE A 138 -2.45 -3.61 8.75
N LEU A 139 -3.51 -4.23 8.29
CA LEU A 139 -4.29 -5.15 9.10
C LEU A 139 -3.65 -6.53 9.26
N ALA A 140 -3.13 -7.08 8.16
CA ALA A 140 -2.70 -8.47 8.13
C ALA A 140 -1.17 -8.65 8.18
N PHE A 141 -0.42 -7.74 7.59
CA PHE A 141 1.01 -7.94 7.41
C PHE A 141 1.86 -7.15 8.41
N LEU A 142 1.55 -5.89 8.66
CA LEU A 142 2.34 -5.03 9.54
C LEU A 142 2.41 -5.55 11.00
N PRO A 143 1.37 -6.17 11.57
CA PRO A 143 1.43 -6.75 12.93
C PRO A 143 2.52 -7.79 13.14
N GLN A 144 3.02 -8.44 12.08
CA GLN A 144 4.08 -9.44 12.15
C GLN A 144 5.44 -8.86 12.58
N PHE A 145 5.61 -7.55 12.45
CA PHE A 145 6.82 -6.80 12.80
C PHE A 145 6.68 -6.04 14.13
N VAL A 146 5.53 -6.18 14.79
CA VAL A 146 5.24 -5.54 16.06
C VAL A 146 5.52 -6.53 17.18
N HIS A 147 6.24 -6.07 18.18
CA HIS A 147 6.67 -6.83 19.37
C HIS A 147 5.97 -6.28 20.62
N PRO A 148 4.80 -6.82 21.01
CA PRO A 148 4.04 -6.31 22.17
C PRO A 148 4.84 -6.32 23.47
N GLU A 149 5.75 -7.29 23.62
CA GLU A 149 6.63 -7.45 24.79
C GLU A 149 7.61 -6.28 24.96
N ARG A 150 7.87 -5.50 23.90
CA ARG A 150 8.71 -4.30 23.94
C ARG A 150 7.94 -3.03 24.31
N GLY A 151 6.62 -3.14 24.51
CA GLY A 151 5.74 -2.03 24.85
C GLY A 151 5.48 -1.07 23.69
N TRP A 152 4.75 -0.01 23.96
CA TRP A 152 4.44 1.08 23.01
C TRP A 152 3.93 0.57 21.65
N VAL A 153 3.03 -0.42 21.66
CA VAL A 153 2.53 -1.10 20.44
C VAL A 153 2.02 -0.11 19.39
N TRP A 154 1.22 0.90 19.79
CA TRP A 154 0.72 1.92 18.87
C TRP A 154 1.85 2.71 18.19
N LEU A 155 2.94 2.99 18.93
CA LEU A 155 4.10 3.71 18.40
C LEU A 155 4.87 2.86 17.39
N GLN A 156 4.98 1.54 17.63
CA GLN A 156 5.59 0.62 16.68
C GLN A 156 4.83 0.63 15.35
N PHE A 157 3.49 0.55 15.38
CA PHE A 157 2.65 0.67 14.20
C PHE A 157 2.89 2.00 13.46
N PHE A 158 2.93 3.09 14.20
CA PHE A 158 3.11 4.43 13.64
C PHE A 158 4.49 4.59 13.00
N VAL A 159 5.55 4.15 13.65
CA VAL A 159 6.93 4.23 13.13
C VAL A 159 7.08 3.39 11.85
N LEU A 160 6.59 2.14 11.85
CA LEU A 160 6.62 1.30 10.66
C LEU A 160 5.77 1.91 9.53
N GLY A 161 4.59 2.43 9.85
CA GLY A 161 3.75 3.12 8.87
C GLY A 161 4.39 4.39 8.31
N ALA A 162 5.09 5.17 9.13
CA ALA A 162 5.83 6.35 8.68
C ALA A 162 7.00 5.96 7.75
N LEU A 163 7.71 4.88 8.05
CA LEU A 163 8.74 4.33 7.16
C LEU A 163 8.13 3.91 5.81
N LEU A 164 6.97 3.24 5.83
CA LEU A 164 6.26 2.89 4.60
C LEU A 164 5.88 4.13 3.79
N ALA A 165 5.35 5.17 4.45
CA ALA A 165 4.97 6.42 3.80
C ALA A 165 6.19 7.12 3.17
N VAL A 166 7.35 7.12 3.83
CA VAL A 166 8.58 7.68 3.26
C VAL A 166 9.03 6.91 2.02
N ILE A 167 9.06 5.57 2.10
CA ILE A 167 9.44 4.72 0.96
C ILE A 167 8.44 4.91 -0.20
N GLY A 168 7.14 4.94 0.12
CA GLY A 168 6.07 5.18 -0.84
C GLY A 168 6.21 6.54 -1.52
N PHE A 169 6.44 7.59 -0.74
CA PHE A 169 6.62 8.93 -1.27
C PHE A 169 7.84 9.06 -2.19
N CYS A 170 8.97 8.41 -1.84
CA CYS A 170 10.13 8.35 -2.72
C CYS A 170 9.80 7.70 -4.08
N ASN A 171 9.07 6.59 -4.06
CA ASN A 171 8.58 5.95 -5.28
C ASN A 171 7.60 6.83 -6.06
N ASP A 172 6.68 7.50 -5.37
CA ASP A 172 5.70 8.41 -5.99
C ASP A 172 6.36 9.62 -6.64
N LEU A 173 7.41 10.16 -6.03
CA LEU A 173 8.26 11.19 -6.62
C LEU A 173 8.90 10.68 -7.92
N PHE A 174 9.53 9.51 -7.86
CA PHE A 174 10.15 8.89 -9.04
C PHE A 174 9.13 8.72 -10.18
N LEU A 175 7.98 8.15 -9.89
CA LEU A 175 6.90 7.95 -10.87
C LEU A 175 6.37 9.27 -11.43
N SER A 176 6.20 10.28 -10.58
CA SER A 176 5.71 11.61 -10.97
C SER A 176 6.69 12.31 -11.90
N PHE A 177 8.00 12.23 -11.62
CA PHE A 177 9.03 12.79 -12.50
C PHE A 177 9.11 12.02 -13.80
N ALA A 178 9.14 10.69 -13.75
CA ALA A 178 9.22 9.84 -14.94
C ALA A 178 8.01 10.06 -15.86
N ALA A 179 6.79 10.04 -15.32
CA ALA A 179 5.57 10.26 -16.10
C ALA A 179 5.44 11.69 -16.59
N GLY A 180 5.78 12.68 -15.77
CA GLY A 180 5.71 14.08 -16.14
C GLY A 180 6.72 14.50 -17.22
N ARG A 181 7.88 13.82 -17.29
CA ARG A 181 8.95 14.14 -18.27
C ARG A 181 8.86 13.32 -19.55
N PHE A 182 8.58 12.03 -19.42
CA PHE A 182 8.62 11.11 -20.56
C PHE A 182 7.24 10.82 -21.16
N GLY A 183 6.17 11.33 -20.55
CA GLY A 183 4.81 11.29 -21.06
C GLY A 183 4.32 9.89 -21.41
N ARG A 184 3.49 9.81 -22.45
CA ARG A 184 2.82 8.57 -22.89
C ARG A 184 3.75 7.45 -23.37
N ARG A 185 5.05 7.66 -23.52
CA ARG A 185 6.01 6.61 -23.94
C ARG A 185 6.15 5.49 -22.89
N LEU A 186 5.84 5.78 -21.62
CA LEU A 186 5.91 4.79 -20.54
C LEU A 186 4.63 3.95 -20.37
N ALA A 187 3.53 4.34 -21.00
CA ALA A 187 2.23 3.70 -20.80
C ALA A 187 2.05 2.34 -21.52
N GLY A 188 2.98 1.92 -22.35
CA GLY A 188 2.75 0.86 -23.34
C GLY A 188 3.35 -0.53 -23.04
N GLY A 189 4.17 -0.75 -22.04
CA GLY A 189 5.02 -1.93 -22.10
C GLY A 189 5.02 -2.93 -20.93
N ALA A 190 4.57 -2.59 -19.74
CA ALA A 190 4.86 -3.39 -18.53
C ALA A 190 3.67 -4.16 -17.94
N GLY A 191 2.49 -4.08 -18.49
CA GLY A 191 1.24 -4.47 -17.82
C GLY A 191 1.15 -5.93 -17.34
N ARG A 192 1.42 -6.92 -18.19
CA ARG A 192 1.17 -8.33 -17.87
C ARG A 192 2.16 -8.94 -16.88
N TRP A 193 3.44 -8.68 -17.06
CA TRP A 193 4.48 -9.23 -16.18
C TRP A 193 4.41 -8.67 -14.77
N THR A 194 4.15 -7.37 -14.65
CA THR A 194 3.98 -6.70 -13.34
C THR A 194 2.75 -7.20 -12.61
N GLN A 195 1.63 -7.45 -13.30
CA GLN A 195 0.42 -7.98 -12.66
C GLN A 195 0.61 -9.43 -12.19
N ARG A 196 1.28 -10.29 -12.97
CA ARG A 196 1.60 -11.67 -12.56
C ARG A 196 2.58 -11.70 -11.40
N ALA A 197 3.63 -10.87 -11.41
CA ALA A 197 4.56 -10.74 -10.29
C ALA A 197 3.84 -10.28 -9.01
N THR A 198 2.95 -9.28 -9.12
CA THR A 198 2.10 -8.80 -8.03
C THR A 198 1.22 -9.92 -7.47
N GLY A 199 0.55 -10.68 -8.36
CA GLY A 199 -0.31 -11.78 -7.98
C GLY A 199 0.43 -12.88 -7.23
N THR A 200 1.56 -13.34 -7.76
CA THR A 200 2.40 -14.37 -7.14
C THR A 200 2.86 -13.94 -5.75
N LEU A 201 3.24 -12.68 -5.61
CA LEU A 201 3.74 -12.16 -4.34
C LEU A 201 2.65 -12.03 -3.28
N PHE A 202 1.45 -11.56 -3.64
CA PHE A 202 0.32 -11.51 -2.71
C PHE A 202 -0.12 -12.91 -2.26
N ILE A 203 -0.13 -13.89 -3.16
CA ILE A 203 -0.40 -15.29 -2.81
C ILE A 203 0.66 -15.79 -1.83
N GLY A 204 1.94 -15.57 -2.13
CA GLY A 204 3.05 -15.98 -1.25
C GLY A 204 2.99 -15.34 0.13
N LEU A 205 2.70 -14.04 0.22
CA LEU A 205 2.53 -13.33 1.50
C LEU A 205 1.33 -13.83 2.29
N GLY A 206 0.19 -14.04 1.62
CA GLY A 206 -1.02 -14.57 2.26
C GLY A 206 -0.82 -15.98 2.81
N LEU A 207 -0.18 -16.88 2.05
CA LEU A 207 0.16 -18.23 2.50
C LEU A 207 1.15 -18.20 3.67
N ARG A 208 2.20 -17.40 3.60
CA ARG A 208 3.14 -17.23 4.70
C ARG A 208 2.44 -16.74 5.96
N LEU A 209 1.55 -15.76 5.84
CA LEU A 209 0.78 -15.24 6.96
C LEU A 209 -0.12 -16.32 7.60
N ALA A 210 -0.77 -17.14 6.78
CA ALA A 210 -1.62 -18.23 7.26
C ALA A 210 -0.82 -19.33 7.99
N MET A 211 0.43 -19.59 7.57
CA MET A 211 1.30 -20.62 8.17
C MET A 211 2.05 -20.14 9.40
N GLN A 212 2.08 -18.85 9.69
CA GLN A 212 2.82 -18.30 10.81
C GLN A 212 2.06 -18.55 12.13
N GLN A 213 2.46 -19.59 12.85
CA GLN A 213 2.02 -19.83 14.23
C GLN A 213 2.76 -18.87 15.16
N ARG A 214 2.07 -18.30 16.14
CA ARG A 214 2.72 -17.64 17.25
C ARG A 214 3.35 -18.71 18.13
N GLY A 215 4.69 -18.73 18.21
CA GLY A 215 5.40 -19.37 19.28
C GLY A 215 5.22 -18.58 20.58
#